data_b4abac6bdbca7f63971705babbf13839
#
_entry.id   b4abac6bdbca7f63971705babbf13839
#
_cell.length_a   1.000
_cell.length_b   1.000
_cell.length_c   1.000
_cell.angle_alpha   90.00
_cell.angle_beta   90.00
_cell.angle_gamma   90.00
#
_symmetry.space_group_name_H-M   'P 1'
#
loop_
_entity.id
_entity.type
_entity.pdbx_description
1 polymer ?
#
loop_
_entity_poly.entity_id
_entity_poly.type
_entity_poly.pdbx_seq_one_letter_code
_entity_poly.pdbx_strand_id
1 'polypeptide(L)'
;MTTWIKRILLALLIIFLAIFALCAYRMHSVTRAVPVLNYHQINDRDENSLTVHTDEFDEQMKYLSDNGYHAITPEEMMDAWENGTPLPEKPVILTFDDGYVDNYKNAYPILEKYNLKGTIFLISDFVGTYPNYMTWAQVDEMQQSGLIDFESHTLSHPELDKIPSDQVQHQLTDSKKALEWRLNKPIKFIAYPCGSYDKELERMTKEAGYRAAFTVHYGLANPDENPYILDRVPIFG
;
A
#
# COMPACT_ATOMS: atom_id res chain seq x y z
N MET A 1 3.24 52.50 27.07
CA MET A 1 3.78 51.62 26.01
C MET A 1 3.40 52.21 24.67
N THR A 2 4.36 52.65 23.88
CA THR A 2 4.15 53.33 22.60
C THR A 2 3.41 52.42 21.59
N THR A 3 2.60 53.01 20.73
CA THR A 3 1.81 52.29 19.69
C THR A 3 2.68 51.39 18.82
N TRP A 4 3.94 51.76 18.63
CA TRP A 4 4.93 50.94 17.91
C TRP A 4 5.28 49.63 18.61
N ILE A 5 5.49 49.63 19.94
CA ILE A 5 5.76 48.45 20.73
C ILE A 5 4.57 47.48 20.68
N LYS A 6 3.31 47.98 20.75
CA LYS A 6 2.10 47.18 20.63
C LYS A 6 2.01 46.48 19.25
N ARG A 7 2.40 47.17 18.17
CA ARG A 7 2.41 46.61 16.82
C ARG A 7 3.45 45.50 16.68
N ILE A 8 4.65 45.66 17.25
CA ILE A 8 5.68 44.63 17.24
C ILE A 8 5.22 43.41 18.03
N LEU A 9 4.69 43.61 19.24
CA LEU A 9 4.19 42.48 20.06
C LEU A 9 3.05 41.73 19.37
N LEU A 10 2.15 42.45 18.67
CA LEU A 10 1.09 41.83 17.89
C LEU A 10 1.66 41.01 16.72
N ALA A 11 2.63 41.54 15.99
CA ALA A 11 3.28 40.85 14.90
C ALA A 11 3.99 39.57 15.38
N LEU A 12 4.72 39.63 16.50
CA LEU A 12 5.38 38.47 17.11
C LEU A 12 4.38 37.41 17.57
N LEU A 13 3.22 37.83 18.13
CA LEU A 13 2.16 36.92 18.52
C LEU A 13 1.57 36.20 17.30
N ILE A 14 1.32 36.92 16.21
CA ILE A 14 0.80 36.33 14.95
C ILE A 14 1.80 35.32 14.39
N ILE A 15 3.09 35.63 14.36
CA ILE A 15 4.14 34.72 13.91
C ILE A 15 4.19 33.47 14.79
N PHE A 16 4.14 33.66 16.11
CA PHE A 16 4.13 32.54 17.07
C PHE A 16 2.92 31.61 16.85
N LEU A 17 1.71 32.17 16.70
CA LEU A 17 0.50 31.42 16.43
C LEU A 17 0.56 30.69 15.09
N ALA A 18 1.14 31.32 14.06
CA ALA A 18 1.32 30.66 12.76
C ALA A 18 2.31 29.49 12.83
N ILE A 19 3.43 29.66 13.54
CA ILE A 19 4.40 28.57 13.76
C ILE A 19 3.77 27.46 14.58
N PHE A 20 3.05 27.78 15.65
CA PHE A 20 2.36 26.81 16.49
C PHE A 20 1.32 26.01 15.69
N ALA A 21 0.50 26.70 14.88
CA ALA A 21 -0.48 26.05 14.01
C ALA A 21 0.20 25.13 12.98
N LEU A 22 1.31 25.55 12.38
CA LEU A 22 2.09 24.74 11.45
C LEU A 22 2.69 23.50 12.14
N CYS A 23 3.24 23.66 13.34
CA CYS A 23 3.76 22.54 14.12
C CYS A 23 2.66 21.55 14.53
N ALA A 24 1.51 22.06 14.97
CA ALA A 24 0.36 21.23 15.33
C ALA A 24 -0.19 20.48 14.10
N TYR A 25 -0.29 21.15 12.96
CA TYR A 25 -0.68 20.52 11.69
C TYR A 25 0.30 19.41 11.28
N ARG A 26 1.61 19.71 11.30
CA ARG A 26 2.65 18.71 10.99
C ARG A 26 2.60 17.50 11.92
N MET A 27 2.42 17.74 13.21
CA MET A 27 2.32 16.68 14.19
C MET A 27 1.06 15.82 13.96
N HIS A 28 -0.07 16.45 13.65
CA HIS A 28 -1.31 15.73 13.31
C HIS A 28 -1.17 14.90 12.05
N SER A 29 -0.54 15.41 11.00
CA SER A 29 -0.26 14.69 9.77
C SER A 29 0.61 13.46 10.03
N VAL A 30 1.72 13.61 10.76
CA VAL A 30 2.60 12.48 11.11
C VAL A 30 1.89 11.41 11.94
N THR A 31 0.97 11.78 12.84
CA THR A 31 0.21 10.82 13.66
C THR A 31 -0.83 10.03 12.85
N ARG A 32 -1.15 10.44 11.62
CA ARG A 32 -2.08 9.76 10.72
C ARG A 32 -1.40 9.00 9.59
N ALA A 33 -0.10 9.18 9.43
CA ALA A 33 0.68 8.45 8.43
C ALA A 33 0.80 6.97 8.81
N VAL A 34 0.72 6.10 7.80
CA VAL A 34 0.72 4.64 7.98
C VAL A 34 1.91 4.04 7.24
N PRO A 35 2.76 3.24 7.89
CA PRO A 35 3.76 2.45 7.18
C PRO A 35 3.08 1.36 6.34
N VAL A 36 3.39 1.34 5.06
CA VAL A 36 2.95 0.32 4.11
C VAL A 36 4.18 -0.48 3.70
N LEU A 37 4.36 -1.67 4.28
CA LEU A 37 5.52 -2.52 4.01
C LEU A 37 5.32 -3.22 2.67
N ASN A 38 6.33 -3.15 1.80
CA ASN A 38 6.27 -3.73 0.46
C ASN A 38 7.21 -4.93 0.35
N TYR A 39 6.64 -6.11 0.39
CA TYR A 39 7.27 -7.40 0.15
C TYR A 39 7.01 -7.87 -1.28
N HIS A 40 7.77 -8.90 -1.73
CA HIS A 40 7.54 -9.62 -2.98
C HIS A 40 7.59 -11.12 -2.70
N GLN A 41 8.78 -11.72 -2.72
CA GLN A 41 9.01 -13.14 -2.51
C GLN A 41 9.35 -13.46 -1.04
N ILE A 42 8.79 -14.56 -0.52
CA ILE A 42 9.12 -15.09 0.81
C ILE A 42 9.55 -16.55 0.63
N ASN A 43 10.83 -16.78 0.48
CA ASN A 43 11.35 -18.14 0.30
C ASN A 43 12.85 -18.23 0.62
N ASP A 44 13.37 -19.46 0.74
CA ASP A 44 14.75 -19.76 1.13
C ASP A 44 15.61 -20.27 -0.05
N ARG A 45 15.17 -20.02 -1.31
CA ARG A 45 15.83 -20.53 -2.51
C ARG A 45 16.40 -19.47 -3.41
N ASP A 46 15.73 -18.32 -3.47
CA ASP A 46 16.07 -17.25 -4.40
C ASP A 46 16.93 -16.21 -3.69
N GLU A 47 18.14 -15.97 -4.21
CA GLU A 47 19.09 -15.01 -3.66
C GLU A 47 19.02 -13.70 -4.45
N ASN A 48 17.92 -12.97 -4.35
CA ASN A 48 17.76 -11.65 -4.94
C ASN A 48 17.21 -10.66 -3.92
N SER A 49 17.40 -9.38 -4.15
CA SER A 49 17.01 -8.33 -3.20
C SER A 49 15.51 -8.23 -2.90
N LEU A 50 14.66 -8.87 -3.70
CA LEU A 50 13.21 -8.89 -3.49
C LEU A 50 12.74 -10.12 -2.69
N THR A 51 13.67 -11.00 -2.30
CA THR A 51 13.37 -12.20 -1.53
C THR A 51 13.74 -12.01 -0.07
N VAL A 52 12.78 -12.15 0.81
CA VAL A 52 13.00 -12.24 2.27
C VAL A 52 12.94 -13.71 2.66
N HIS A 53 13.91 -14.18 3.46
CA HIS A 53 13.92 -15.55 3.96
C HIS A 53 12.72 -15.84 4.86
N THR A 54 12.23 -17.08 4.84
CA THR A 54 10.99 -17.47 5.54
C THR A 54 11.11 -17.29 7.05
N ASP A 55 12.27 -17.60 7.65
CA ASP A 55 12.53 -17.40 9.09
C ASP A 55 12.64 -15.91 9.45
N GLU A 56 13.27 -15.10 8.62
CA GLU A 56 13.32 -13.65 8.80
C GLU A 56 11.93 -13.03 8.74
N PHE A 57 11.11 -13.45 7.78
CA PHE A 57 9.73 -12.99 7.68
C PHE A 57 8.92 -13.40 8.93
N ASP A 58 9.09 -14.63 9.45
CA ASP A 58 8.43 -15.06 10.70
C ASP A 58 8.87 -14.20 11.89
N GLU A 59 10.16 -13.87 12.01
CA GLU A 59 10.67 -12.95 13.04
C GLU A 59 10.10 -11.54 12.92
N GLN A 60 9.98 -11.00 11.70
CA GLN A 60 9.39 -9.69 11.45
C GLN A 60 7.90 -9.68 11.84
N MET A 61 7.12 -10.69 11.45
CA MET A 61 5.70 -10.79 11.80
C MET A 61 5.50 -10.99 13.31
N LYS A 62 6.36 -11.80 13.93
CA LYS A 62 6.40 -11.95 15.39
C LYS A 62 6.66 -10.62 16.09
N TYR A 63 7.64 -9.84 15.60
CA TYR A 63 7.94 -8.52 16.15
C TYR A 63 6.72 -7.59 16.08
N LEU A 64 6.03 -7.54 14.95
CA LEU A 64 4.83 -6.70 14.79
C LEU A 64 3.75 -7.11 15.80
N SER A 65 3.47 -8.41 15.91
CA SER A 65 2.48 -8.95 16.83
C SER A 65 2.84 -8.66 18.30
N ASP A 66 4.07 -8.98 18.72
CA ASP A 66 4.53 -8.82 20.11
C ASP A 66 4.57 -7.34 20.55
N ASN A 67 4.78 -6.42 19.62
CA ASN A 67 4.85 -4.98 19.89
C ASN A 67 3.52 -4.24 19.69
N GLY A 68 2.42 -4.97 19.48
CA GLY A 68 1.09 -4.41 19.39
C GLY A 68 0.83 -3.59 18.12
N TYR A 69 1.47 -3.94 17.01
CA TYR A 69 1.08 -3.41 15.72
C TYR A 69 -0.21 -4.06 15.23
N HIS A 70 -1.05 -3.29 14.57
CA HIS A 70 -2.31 -3.74 14.01
C HIS A 70 -2.22 -3.72 12.48
N ALA A 71 -2.18 -4.90 11.87
CA ALA A 71 -2.21 -5.02 10.42
C ALA A 71 -3.62 -4.66 9.91
N ILE A 72 -3.68 -3.62 9.07
CA ILE A 72 -4.90 -3.12 8.43
C ILE A 72 -4.80 -3.22 6.91
N THR A 73 -5.94 -3.12 6.23
CA THR A 73 -5.98 -3.10 4.76
C THR A 73 -5.87 -1.66 4.23
N PRO A 74 -5.52 -1.46 2.94
CA PRO A 74 -5.61 -0.16 2.28
C PRO A 74 -7.02 0.45 2.36
N GLU A 75 -8.07 -0.37 2.32
CA GLU A 75 -9.44 0.10 2.46
C GLU A 75 -9.70 0.68 3.85
N GLU A 76 -9.32 -0.02 4.91
CA GLU A 76 -9.45 0.47 6.30
C GLU A 76 -8.68 1.78 6.52
N MET A 77 -7.48 1.89 5.93
CA MET A 77 -6.70 3.12 5.97
C MET A 77 -7.42 4.28 5.27
N MET A 78 -7.87 4.08 4.03
CA MET A 78 -8.54 5.12 3.26
C MET A 78 -9.88 5.51 3.89
N ASP A 79 -10.63 4.57 4.43
CA ASP A 79 -11.89 4.84 5.15
C ASP A 79 -11.64 5.69 6.40
N ALA A 80 -10.58 5.40 7.14
CA ALA A 80 -10.21 6.21 8.30
C ALA A 80 -9.84 7.65 7.89
N TRP A 81 -9.08 7.80 6.81
CA TRP A 81 -8.67 9.13 6.35
C TRP A 81 -9.83 9.97 5.79
N GLU A 82 -10.71 9.38 4.99
CA GLU A 82 -11.83 10.07 4.33
C GLU A 82 -12.99 10.36 5.31
N ASN A 83 -13.29 9.42 6.20
CA ASN A 83 -14.42 9.52 7.13
C ASN A 83 -14.03 10.07 8.51
N GLY A 84 -12.73 10.25 8.78
CA GLY A 84 -12.23 10.71 10.07
C GLY A 84 -12.39 9.68 11.20
N THR A 85 -12.58 8.40 10.87
CA THR A 85 -12.59 7.32 11.85
C THR A 85 -11.18 7.11 12.40
N PRO A 86 -11.01 6.81 13.70
CA PRO A 86 -9.68 6.58 14.25
C PRO A 86 -9.09 5.27 13.70
N LEU A 87 -7.82 5.31 13.29
CA LEU A 87 -7.04 4.10 13.07
C LEU A 87 -6.74 3.41 14.42
N PRO A 88 -6.52 2.09 14.43
CA PRO A 88 -6.00 1.42 15.61
C PRO A 88 -4.64 1.99 16.03
N GLU A 89 -4.18 1.70 17.23
CA GLU A 89 -2.83 2.05 17.64
C GLU A 89 -1.80 1.30 16.78
N LYS A 90 -0.68 1.94 16.44
CA LYS A 90 0.40 1.38 15.62
C LYS A 90 -0.12 0.64 14.35
N PRO A 91 -0.88 1.31 13.47
CA PRO A 91 -1.36 0.68 12.26
C PRO A 91 -0.19 0.37 11.32
N VAL A 92 -0.26 -0.74 10.61
CA VAL A 92 0.69 -1.12 9.55
C VAL A 92 -0.07 -1.81 8.43
N ILE A 93 0.34 -1.61 7.18
CA ILE A 93 -0.19 -2.37 6.05
C ILE A 93 0.93 -3.28 5.53
N LEU A 94 0.63 -4.56 5.39
CA LEU A 94 1.54 -5.56 4.81
C LEU A 94 1.11 -5.79 3.36
N THR A 95 1.95 -5.38 2.40
CA THR A 95 1.67 -5.57 0.98
C THR A 95 2.68 -6.51 0.34
N PHE A 96 2.20 -7.30 -0.62
CA PHE A 96 3.00 -8.24 -1.39
C PHE A 96 2.71 -8.01 -2.87
N ASP A 97 3.72 -7.72 -3.66
CA ASP A 97 3.56 -7.49 -5.08
C ASP A 97 3.70 -8.80 -5.88
N ASP A 98 3.23 -8.78 -7.12
CA ASP A 98 3.30 -9.82 -8.15
C ASP A 98 2.37 -11.03 -7.96
N GLY A 99 2.11 -11.47 -6.74
CA GLY A 99 1.29 -12.67 -6.49
C GLY A 99 2.03 -13.99 -6.66
N TYR A 100 3.29 -14.04 -6.23
CA TYR A 100 4.11 -15.27 -6.24
C TYR A 100 3.50 -16.40 -5.43
N VAL A 101 3.75 -17.64 -5.83
CA VAL A 101 3.23 -18.85 -5.16
C VAL A 101 3.78 -19.04 -3.74
N ASP A 102 4.92 -18.46 -3.42
CA ASP A 102 5.50 -18.49 -2.08
C ASP A 102 4.74 -17.60 -1.09
N ASN A 103 4.02 -16.59 -1.56
CA ASN A 103 3.10 -15.84 -0.71
C ASN A 103 2.00 -16.76 -0.12
N TYR A 104 1.49 -17.73 -0.91
CA TYR A 104 0.58 -18.76 -0.39
C TYR A 104 1.29 -19.79 0.48
N LYS A 105 2.46 -20.29 0.06
CA LYS A 105 3.11 -21.43 0.71
C LYS A 105 3.82 -21.07 2.01
N ASN A 106 4.38 -19.87 2.10
CA ASN A 106 5.27 -19.43 3.18
C ASN A 106 4.72 -18.23 3.92
N ALA A 107 4.36 -17.14 3.22
CA ALA A 107 3.89 -15.92 3.90
C ALA A 107 2.52 -16.11 4.56
N TYR A 108 1.55 -16.69 3.86
CA TYR A 108 0.19 -16.83 4.37
C TYR A 108 0.10 -17.63 5.66
N PRO A 109 0.73 -18.83 5.84
CA PRO A 109 0.71 -19.55 7.11
C PRO A 109 1.32 -18.76 8.28
N ILE A 110 2.31 -17.91 7.99
CA ILE A 110 2.92 -17.04 9.01
C ILE A 110 1.97 -15.90 9.38
N LEU A 111 1.30 -15.30 8.41
CA LEU A 111 0.27 -14.28 8.66
C LEU A 111 -0.90 -14.86 9.48
N GLU A 112 -1.35 -16.08 9.17
CA GLU A 112 -2.36 -16.79 9.98
C GLU A 112 -1.88 -17.03 11.42
N LYS A 113 -0.64 -17.50 11.60
CA LYS A 113 -0.03 -17.75 12.92
C LYS A 113 -0.10 -16.53 13.84
N TYR A 114 0.09 -15.32 13.30
CA TYR A 114 0.08 -14.08 14.07
C TYR A 114 -1.21 -13.28 13.93
N ASN A 115 -2.20 -13.79 13.18
CA ASN A 115 -3.46 -13.13 12.88
C ASN A 115 -3.26 -11.71 12.29
N LEU A 116 -2.34 -11.60 11.32
CA LEU A 116 -2.02 -10.35 10.64
C LEU A 116 -2.64 -10.34 9.24
N LYS A 117 -3.34 -9.24 8.92
CA LYS A 117 -3.87 -9.03 7.57
C LYS A 117 -2.75 -8.73 6.57
N GLY A 118 -2.94 -9.15 5.31
CA GLY A 118 -2.08 -8.80 4.20
C GLY A 118 -2.88 -8.38 2.97
N THR A 119 -2.27 -7.61 2.09
CA THR A 119 -2.82 -7.26 0.77
C THR A 119 -1.87 -7.70 -0.31
N ILE A 120 -2.34 -8.48 -1.28
CA ILE A 120 -1.53 -8.95 -2.39
C ILE A 120 -1.98 -8.27 -3.68
N PHE A 121 -1.05 -7.60 -4.34
CA PHE A 121 -1.28 -6.98 -5.65
C PHE A 121 -0.96 -7.99 -6.76
N LEU A 122 -2.00 -8.46 -7.45
CA LEU A 122 -1.91 -9.54 -8.45
C LEU A 122 -1.63 -9.00 -9.84
N ILE A 123 -0.66 -9.60 -10.53
CA ILE A 123 -0.56 -9.53 -12.00
C ILE A 123 -1.61 -10.49 -12.55
N SER A 124 -2.73 -9.96 -13.05
CA SER A 124 -3.92 -10.78 -13.30
C SER A 124 -3.73 -11.88 -14.33
N ASP A 125 -2.91 -11.69 -15.36
CA ASP A 125 -2.61 -12.69 -16.39
C ASP A 125 -1.69 -13.80 -15.90
N PHE A 126 -0.97 -13.59 -14.78
CA PHE A 126 0.02 -14.56 -14.30
C PHE A 126 -0.60 -15.60 -13.38
N VAL A 127 -1.70 -15.24 -12.71
CA VAL A 127 -2.41 -16.15 -11.79
C VAL A 127 -2.94 -17.38 -12.55
N GLY A 128 -2.48 -18.55 -12.13
CA GLY A 128 -2.85 -19.82 -12.77
C GLY A 128 -2.21 -20.08 -14.13
N THR A 129 -1.36 -19.16 -14.61
CA THR A 129 -0.70 -19.27 -15.92
C THR A 129 0.75 -19.73 -15.78
N TYR A 130 1.48 -19.18 -14.81
CA TYR A 130 2.89 -19.51 -14.63
C TYR A 130 3.13 -20.24 -13.31
N PRO A 131 4.04 -21.24 -13.27
CA PRO A 131 4.23 -22.12 -12.10
C PRO A 131 4.76 -21.43 -10.84
N ASN A 132 5.40 -20.26 -10.99
CA ASN A 132 5.93 -19.48 -9.87
C ASN A 132 4.90 -18.51 -9.28
N TYR A 133 3.71 -18.42 -9.86
CA TYR A 133 2.61 -17.59 -9.39
C TYR A 133 1.49 -18.44 -8.79
N MET A 134 0.68 -17.83 -7.97
CA MET A 134 -0.46 -18.52 -7.34
C MET A 134 -1.45 -19.02 -8.39
N THR A 135 -2.11 -20.10 -8.07
CA THR A 135 -3.32 -20.56 -8.78
C THR A 135 -4.54 -19.84 -8.23
N TRP A 136 -5.61 -19.78 -9.02
CA TRP A 136 -6.87 -19.20 -8.55
C TRP A 136 -7.47 -19.94 -7.35
N ALA A 137 -7.24 -21.25 -7.22
CA ALA A 137 -7.69 -22.01 -6.05
C ALA A 137 -6.98 -21.54 -4.76
N GLN A 138 -5.69 -21.22 -4.84
CA GLN A 138 -4.93 -20.66 -3.71
C GLN A 138 -5.39 -19.24 -3.36
N VAL A 139 -5.64 -18.41 -4.36
CA VAL A 139 -6.19 -17.05 -4.17
C VAL A 139 -7.57 -17.13 -3.49
N ASP A 140 -8.44 -18.04 -3.95
CA ASP A 140 -9.78 -18.23 -3.36
C ASP A 140 -9.70 -18.67 -1.88
N GLU A 141 -8.80 -19.59 -1.55
CA GLU A 141 -8.58 -20.06 -0.18
C GLU A 141 -8.12 -18.92 0.74
N MET A 142 -7.11 -18.15 0.31
CA MET A 142 -6.61 -17.01 1.08
C MET A 142 -7.67 -15.92 1.24
N GLN A 143 -8.45 -15.63 0.21
CA GLN A 143 -9.54 -14.65 0.30
C GLN A 143 -10.64 -15.10 1.28
N GLN A 144 -10.99 -16.38 1.28
CA GLN A 144 -12.01 -16.93 2.18
C GLN A 144 -11.58 -16.91 3.65
N SER A 145 -10.30 -16.89 3.96
CA SER A 145 -9.80 -16.73 5.33
C SER A 145 -10.19 -15.39 5.96
N GLY A 146 -10.42 -14.37 5.14
CA GLY A 146 -10.66 -12.99 5.58
C GLY A 146 -9.40 -12.25 6.04
N LEU A 147 -8.21 -12.90 6.01
CA LEU A 147 -6.94 -12.26 6.36
C LEU A 147 -6.29 -11.58 5.16
N ILE A 148 -6.48 -12.13 3.96
CA ILE A 148 -5.79 -11.64 2.77
C ILE A 148 -6.76 -10.94 1.83
N ASP A 149 -6.44 -9.70 1.51
CA ASP A 149 -7.10 -8.93 0.47
C ASP A 149 -6.30 -8.99 -0.83
N PHE A 150 -6.99 -8.96 -1.97
CA PHE A 150 -6.36 -9.01 -3.29
C PHE A 150 -6.72 -7.76 -4.09
N GLU A 151 -5.69 -7.14 -4.67
CA GLU A 151 -5.80 -5.91 -5.44
C GLU A 151 -4.97 -5.98 -6.73
N SER A 152 -4.93 -4.93 -7.53
CA SER A 152 -4.34 -4.98 -8.88
C SER A 152 -2.84 -4.65 -8.89
N HIS A 153 -2.08 -5.45 -9.66
CA HIS A 153 -0.72 -5.11 -10.10
C HIS A 153 -0.64 -5.08 -11.63
N THR A 154 -1.67 -4.52 -12.28
CA THR A 154 -1.88 -4.51 -13.73
C THR A 154 -2.21 -5.88 -14.34
N LEU A 155 -2.38 -5.90 -15.67
CA LEU A 155 -2.67 -7.10 -16.43
C LEU A 155 -1.43 -7.99 -16.58
N SER A 156 -0.28 -7.40 -17.01
CA SER A 156 0.94 -8.11 -17.40
C SER A 156 2.26 -7.46 -16.94
N HIS A 157 2.19 -6.52 -16.00
CA HIS A 157 3.35 -5.91 -15.33
C HIS A 157 4.31 -5.10 -16.24
N PRO A 158 3.86 -4.30 -17.22
CA PRO A 158 4.77 -3.37 -17.89
C PRO A 158 5.04 -2.14 -17.01
N GLU A 159 6.19 -1.49 -17.21
CA GLU A 159 6.40 -0.14 -16.69
C GLU A 159 5.46 0.83 -17.42
N LEU A 160 4.42 1.29 -16.72
CA LEU A 160 3.27 1.96 -17.34
C LEU A 160 3.60 3.31 -17.96
N ASP A 161 4.60 4.03 -17.45
CA ASP A 161 5.10 5.30 -18.00
C ASP A 161 5.94 5.12 -19.27
N LYS A 162 6.24 3.87 -19.66
CA LYS A 162 7.07 3.53 -20.85
C LYS A 162 6.26 2.93 -22.00
N ILE A 163 4.96 2.78 -21.84
CA ILE A 163 4.08 2.23 -22.88
C ILE A 163 3.06 3.28 -23.37
N PRO A 164 2.50 3.13 -24.58
CA PRO A 164 1.49 4.04 -25.10
C PRO A 164 0.24 4.14 -24.21
N SER A 165 -0.41 5.30 -24.17
CA SER A 165 -1.56 5.57 -23.28
C SER A 165 -2.76 4.65 -23.51
N ASP A 166 -2.98 4.17 -24.75
CA ASP A 166 -4.03 3.19 -25.04
C ASP A 166 -3.72 1.82 -24.40
N GLN A 167 -2.45 1.42 -24.38
CA GLN A 167 -2.00 0.22 -23.66
C GLN A 167 -2.07 0.42 -22.13
N VAL A 168 -1.72 1.61 -21.63
CA VAL A 168 -1.90 1.94 -20.20
C VAL A 168 -3.35 1.76 -19.79
N GLN A 169 -4.29 2.32 -20.57
CA GLN A 169 -5.72 2.18 -20.30
C GLN A 169 -6.15 0.71 -20.23
N HIS A 170 -5.65 -0.11 -21.16
CA HIS A 170 -5.90 -1.55 -21.19
C HIS A 170 -5.36 -2.25 -19.93
N GLN A 171 -4.09 -1.96 -19.56
CA GLN A 171 -3.47 -2.51 -18.36
C GLN A 171 -4.25 -2.20 -17.07
N LEU A 172 -4.74 -0.98 -16.94
CA LEU A 172 -5.50 -0.53 -15.77
C LEU A 172 -6.92 -1.11 -15.72
N THR A 173 -7.67 -0.99 -16.83
CA THR A 173 -9.10 -1.31 -16.82
C THR A 173 -9.40 -2.79 -16.94
N ASP A 174 -8.61 -3.54 -17.72
CA ASP A 174 -8.90 -4.95 -17.94
C ASP A 174 -8.40 -5.81 -16.79
N SER A 175 -7.25 -5.44 -16.14
CA SER A 175 -6.85 -6.08 -14.89
C SER A 175 -7.92 -5.92 -13.81
N LYS A 176 -8.43 -4.69 -13.63
CA LYS A 176 -9.49 -4.40 -12.67
C LYS A 176 -10.72 -5.25 -12.93
N LYS A 177 -11.23 -5.25 -14.15
CA LYS A 177 -12.44 -6.04 -14.55
C LYS A 177 -12.22 -7.54 -14.38
N ALA A 178 -11.05 -8.06 -14.79
CA ALA A 178 -10.72 -9.47 -14.67
C ALA A 178 -10.70 -9.93 -13.22
N LEU A 179 -10.05 -9.15 -12.35
CA LEU A 179 -9.99 -9.42 -10.92
C LEU A 179 -11.35 -9.26 -10.25
N GLU A 180 -12.11 -8.21 -10.55
CA GLU A 180 -13.48 -8.02 -10.03
C GLU A 180 -14.41 -9.18 -10.38
N TRP A 181 -14.36 -9.64 -11.63
CA TRP A 181 -15.13 -10.80 -12.08
C TRP A 181 -14.70 -12.08 -11.35
N ARG A 182 -13.40 -12.29 -11.21
CA ARG A 182 -12.86 -13.54 -10.63
C ARG A 182 -13.02 -13.62 -9.13
N LEU A 183 -12.81 -12.50 -8.42
CA LEU A 183 -12.83 -12.44 -6.95
C LEU A 183 -14.21 -12.09 -6.39
N ASN A 184 -15.15 -11.71 -7.26
CA ASN A 184 -16.49 -11.26 -6.89
C ASN A 184 -16.51 -10.13 -5.84
N LYS A 185 -15.55 -9.21 -5.96
CA LYS A 185 -15.43 -8.02 -5.10
C LYS A 185 -14.93 -6.82 -5.92
N PRO A 186 -15.18 -5.58 -5.48
CA PRO A 186 -14.56 -4.40 -6.09
C PRO A 186 -13.04 -4.45 -5.92
N ILE A 187 -12.30 -4.08 -6.96
CA ILE A 187 -10.86 -3.82 -6.93
C ILE A 187 -10.68 -2.31 -6.84
N LYS A 188 -10.10 -1.85 -5.75
CA LYS A 188 -10.05 -0.43 -5.38
C LYS A 188 -8.66 0.16 -5.42
N PHE A 189 -7.62 -0.68 -5.34
CA PHE A 189 -6.25 -0.27 -5.22
C PHE A 189 -5.37 -0.87 -6.31
N ILE A 190 -4.27 -0.18 -6.60
CA ILE A 190 -3.26 -0.68 -7.53
C ILE A 190 -1.87 -0.35 -6.99
N ALA A 191 -0.92 -1.27 -7.13
CA ALA A 191 0.49 -0.96 -7.06
C ALA A 191 1.03 -0.78 -8.48
N TYR A 192 1.77 0.29 -8.73
CA TYR A 192 2.38 0.50 -10.04
C TYR A 192 3.58 -0.42 -10.23
N PRO A 193 3.64 -1.19 -11.34
CA PRO A 193 4.82 -1.97 -11.68
C PRO A 193 6.11 -1.14 -11.62
N CYS A 194 7.12 -1.66 -10.91
CA CYS A 194 8.39 -0.97 -10.67
C CYS A 194 8.26 0.40 -9.96
N GLY A 195 7.09 0.75 -9.45
CA GLY A 195 6.78 2.05 -8.86
C GLY A 195 6.75 3.21 -9.85
N SER A 196 6.78 2.91 -11.15
CA SER A 196 6.91 3.88 -12.24
C SER A 196 5.59 4.60 -12.51
N TYR A 197 5.57 5.94 -12.47
CA TYR A 197 4.38 6.74 -12.75
C TYR A 197 4.73 8.14 -13.25
N ASP A 198 3.75 8.79 -13.86
CA ASP A 198 3.74 10.19 -14.21
C ASP A 198 2.34 10.80 -13.97
N LYS A 199 2.19 12.10 -14.23
CA LYS A 199 0.92 12.81 -14.03
C LYS A 199 -0.21 12.32 -14.92
N GLU A 200 0.11 11.82 -16.09
CA GLU A 200 -0.89 11.25 -17.01
C GLU A 200 -1.39 9.92 -16.47
N LEU A 201 -0.48 9.08 -15.99
CA LEU A 201 -0.84 7.80 -15.38
C LEU A 201 -1.68 7.98 -14.10
N GLU A 202 -1.34 8.97 -13.23
CA GLU A 202 -2.19 9.32 -12.08
C GLU A 202 -3.63 9.61 -12.50
N ARG A 203 -3.80 10.45 -13.53
CA ARG A 203 -5.11 10.78 -14.09
C ARG A 203 -5.84 9.55 -14.62
N MET A 204 -5.17 8.72 -15.41
CA MET A 204 -5.73 7.50 -16.00
C MET A 204 -6.12 6.48 -14.93
N THR A 205 -5.33 6.33 -13.87
CA THR A 205 -5.62 5.46 -12.72
C THR A 205 -6.90 5.89 -11.99
N LYS A 206 -7.05 7.19 -11.78
CA LYS A 206 -8.28 7.77 -11.24
C LYS A 206 -9.49 7.52 -12.13
N GLU A 207 -9.35 7.75 -13.44
CA GLU A 207 -10.41 7.55 -14.43
C GLU A 207 -10.78 6.06 -14.60
N ALA A 208 -9.83 5.13 -14.40
CA ALA A 208 -10.09 3.71 -14.35
C ALA A 208 -10.89 3.28 -13.09
N GLY A 209 -11.10 4.21 -12.14
CA GLY A 209 -11.92 4.00 -10.95
C GLY A 209 -11.18 3.31 -9.80
N TYR A 210 -9.86 3.40 -9.74
CA TYR A 210 -9.11 3.07 -8.54
C TYR A 210 -9.26 4.18 -7.49
N ARG A 211 -9.28 3.80 -6.23
CA ARG A 211 -9.40 4.72 -5.08
C ARG A 211 -8.05 5.31 -4.69
N ALA A 212 -6.99 4.48 -4.75
CA ALA A 212 -5.62 4.91 -4.50
C ALA A 212 -4.63 4.02 -5.25
N ALA A 213 -3.38 4.50 -5.36
CA ALA A 213 -2.28 3.77 -5.97
C ALA A 213 -1.00 3.90 -5.15
N PHE A 214 -0.21 2.83 -5.15
CA PHE A 214 1.04 2.72 -4.40
C PHE A 214 2.25 2.73 -5.34
N THR A 215 3.29 3.42 -4.90
CA THR A 215 4.60 3.47 -5.53
C THR A 215 5.61 2.58 -4.78
N VAL A 216 6.89 2.65 -5.15
CA VAL A 216 8.02 2.09 -4.38
C VAL A 216 8.89 3.19 -3.77
N HIS A 217 8.41 4.43 -3.76
CA HIS A 217 9.10 5.51 -3.07
C HIS A 217 9.12 5.25 -1.58
N TYR A 218 10.30 5.43 -1.00
CA TYR A 218 10.49 5.20 0.44
C TYR A 218 9.83 6.31 1.26
N GLY A 219 8.81 5.94 2.02
CA GLY A 219 8.08 6.86 2.89
C GLY A 219 6.95 6.18 3.64
N LEU A 220 6.20 6.98 4.37
CA LEU A 220 4.95 6.56 5.00
C LEU A 220 3.79 7.10 4.17
N ALA A 221 2.80 6.28 3.90
CA ALA A 221 1.57 6.75 3.28
C ALA A 221 0.92 7.82 4.16
N ASN A 222 0.59 8.97 3.57
CA ASN A 222 0.15 10.15 4.31
C ASN A 222 -1.19 10.67 3.75
N PRO A 223 -2.20 10.95 4.60
CA PRO A 223 -3.50 11.45 4.15
C PRO A 223 -3.48 12.81 3.49
N ASP A 224 -2.40 13.60 3.69
CA ASP A 224 -2.24 14.93 3.10
C ASP A 224 -1.59 14.90 1.71
N GLU A 225 -1.24 13.70 1.22
CA GLU A 225 -0.62 13.49 -0.08
C GLU A 225 -1.65 13.08 -1.13
N ASN A 226 -1.20 13.07 -2.39
CA ASN A 226 -2.02 12.59 -3.49
C ASN A 226 -2.27 11.07 -3.34
N PRO A 227 -3.51 10.59 -3.25
CA PRO A 227 -3.81 9.17 -3.04
C PRO A 227 -3.33 8.26 -4.19
N TYR A 228 -2.98 8.81 -5.34
CA TYR A 228 -2.51 8.04 -6.49
C TYR A 228 -0.99 7.87 -6.55
N ILE A 229 -0.26 8.28 -5.50
CA ILE A 229 1.20 8.13 -5.40
C ILE A 229 1.64 7.82 -3.96
N LEU A 230 0.90 7.00 -3.25
CA LEU A 230 1.20 6.67 -1.86
C LEU A 230 2.54 5.97 -1.74
N ASP A 231 3.34 6.43 -0.79
CA ASP A 231 4.66 5.88 -0.49
C ASP A 231 4.56 4.54 0.23
N ARG A 232 5.60 3.71 0.06
CA ARG A 232 5.76 2.44 0.78
C ARG A 232 7.15 2.33 1.40
N VAL A 233 7.32 1.37 2.29
CA VAL A 233 8.61 0.96 2.83
C VAL A 233 9.02 -0.35 2.15
N PRO A 234 9.87 -0.33 1.11
CA PRO A 234 10.34 -1.55 0.48
C PRO A 234 11.15 -2.38 1.46
N ILE A 235 10.86 -3.68 1.52
CA ILE A 235 11.57 -4.64 2.35
C ILE A 235 12.43 -5.51 1.44
N PHE A 236 13.70 -5.56 1.74
CA PHE A 236 14.70 -6.33 1.01
C PHE A 236 15.29 -7.40 1.92
N GLY A 237 15.68 -8.54 1.34
CA GLY A 237 16.42 -9.60 2.03
C GLY A 237 17.93 -9.48 1.88
#